data_e04f1d5602665918b0b514692b84a227
#
_entry.id   e04f1d5602665918b0b514692b84a227
#
_cell.length_a   1.000
_cell.length_b   1.000
_cell.length_c   1.000
_cell.angle_alpha   90.00
_cell.angle_beta   90.00
_cell.angle_gamma   90.00
#
_symmetry.space_group_name_H-M   'P 1'
#
loop_
_entity.id
_entity.type
_entity.pdbx_description
1 polymer ?
#
loop_
_entity_poly.entity_id
_entity_poly.type
_entity_poly.pdbx_seq_one_letter_code
_entity_poly.pdbx_strand_id
1 'polypeptide(L)'
;MLDYEAEAAHYDRTRGGVPRAEAAAEAVLRLVPPGARTLLDLACGTGLVTERLVRPGLRVYGADAAHAMVRVAAGRAPGRAVRADARRLPLPDASLDAVAAVWLLHLVPFATDIVAEAARVLRPGGVLVVTVDKDAAHDVGSDVDAILRPHRSAGAASDRVDLITASAAAHGLHPGPGTRFTGHGQGSTPRDTVRKLRAGYFASWFTGDPAATETLAAALAALPDQDRRRPDPRYRLASFVRRG
;
A
#
# COMPACT_ATOMS: atom_id res chain seq x y z
N MET A 1 7.69 14.10 -2.01
CA MET A 1 6.71 13.13 -2.54
C MET A 1 7.28 12.53 -3.81
N LEU A 2 7.16 11.21 -4.03
CA LEU A 2 7.65 10.56 -5.24
C LEU A 2 6.88 11.09 -6.47
N ASP A 3 7.60 11.36 -7.56
CA ASP A 3 6.97 11.72 -8.83
C ASP A 3 6.56 10.44 -9.58
N TYR A 4 5.30 10.05 -9.44
CA TYR A 4 4.75 8.86 -10.07
C TYR A 4 4.62 8.95 -11.60
N GLU A 5 4.62 10.16 -12.16
CA GLU A 5 4.65 10.35 -13.62
C GLU A 5 6.01 9.89 -14.18
N ALA A 6 7.12 10.25 -13.52
CA ALA A 6 8.46 9.85 -13.92
C ALA A 6 8.79 8.38 -13.58
N GLU A 7 8.21 7.85 -12.49
CA GLU A 7 8.50 6.50 -11.98
C GLU A 7 7.86 5.37 -12.77
N ALA A 8 6.78 5.63 -13.53
CA ALA A 8 5.92 4.60 -14.12
C ALA A 8 6.69 3.54 -14.94
N ALA A 9 7.71 3.96 -15.72
CA ALA A 9 8.50 3.07 -16.57
C ALA A 9 9.38 2.05 -15.78
N HIS A 10 9.71 2.36 -14.52
CA HIS A 10 10.63 1.56 -13.70
C HIS A 10 9.98 1.01 -12.44
N TYR A 11 8.75 1.42 -12.14
CA TYR A 11 8.05 1.17 -10.88
C TYR A 11 8.01 -0.31 -10.51
N ASP A 12 7.57 -1.17 -11.40
CA ASP A 12 7.44 -2.61 -11.11
C ASP A 12 8.79 -3.24 -10.74
N ARG A 13 9.82 -2.95 -11.53
CA ARG A 13 11.17 -3.50 -11.32
C ARG A 13 11.78 -3.05 -9.99
N THR A 14 11.52 -1.81 -9.58
CA THR A 14 12.07 -1.23 -8.35
C THR A 14 11.27 -1.57 -7.10
N ARG A 15 10.04 -2.09 -7.27
CA ARG A 15 9.09 -2.34 -6.17
C ARG A 15 8.76 -3.81 -5.94
N GLY A 16 9.62 -4.74 -6.35
CA GLY A 16 9.45 -6.18 -6.09
C GLY A 16 8.68 -6.93 -7.17
N GLY A 17 8.22 -6.25 -8.22
CA GLY A 17 7.67 -6.84 -9.44
C GLY A 17 6.53 -7.82 -9.24
N VAL A 18 6.53 -8.84 -10.09
CA VAL A 18 5.47 -9.88 -10.15
C VAL A 18 5.26 -10.60 -8.81
N PRO A 19 6.28 -11.13 -8.11
CA PRO A 19 6.03 -11.91 -6.88
C PRO A 19 5.36 -11.09 -5.78
N ARG A 20 5.71 -9.80 -5.65
CA ARG A 20 5.06 -8.89 -4.70
C ARG A 20 3.60 -8.65 -5.05
N ALA A 21 3.32 -8.43 -6.34
CA ALA A 21 1.97 -8.17 -6.81
C ALA A 21 1.06 -9.40 -6.67
N GLU A 22 1.57 -10.60 -6.92
CA GLU A 22 0.87 -11.87 -6.70
C GLU A 22 0.50 -12.05 -5.24
N ALA A 23 1.46 -11.91 -4.33
CA ALA A 23 1.21 -12.04 -2.90
C ALA A 23 0.16 -11.03 -2.40
N ALA A 24 0.20 -9.78 -2.91
CA ALA A 24 -0.79 -8.75 -2.57
C ALA A 24 -2.18 -9.11 -3.11
N ALA A 25 -2.29 -9.50 -4.40
CA ALA A 25 -3.55 -9.87 -5.02
C ALA A 25 -4.21 -11.07 -4.34
N GLU A 26 -3.45 -12.12 -4.04
CA GLU A 26 -3.95 -13.28 -3.28
C GLU A 26 -4.46 -12.87 -1.90
N ALA A 27 -3.74 -11.98 -1.20
CA ALA A 27 -4.16 -11.50 0.10
C ALA A 27 -5.45 -10.68 0.03
N VAL A 28 -5.62 -9.83 -0.98
CA VAL A 28 -6.85 -9.09 -1.24
C VAL A 28 -8.00 -10.05 -1.53
N LEU A 29 -7.80 -11.01 -2.44
CA LEU A 29 -8.84 -11.97 -2.85
C LEU A 29 -9.33 -12.88 -1.71
N ARG A 30 -8.50 -13.15 -0.68
CA ARG A 30 -8.94 -13.85 0.53
C ARG A 30 -9.95 -13.04 1.37
N LEU A 31 -9.96 -11.71 1.23
CA LEU A 31 -10.84 -10.81 1.98
C LEU A 31 -12.05 -10.35 1.17
N VAL A 32 -12.00 -10.51 -0.15
CA VAL A 32 -13.13 -10.18 -1.05
C VAL A 32 -14.16 -11.31 -1.02
N PRO A 33 -15.45 -11.02 -0.78
CA PRO A 33 -16.49 -12.04 -0.74
C PRO A 33 -16.52 -12.90 -2.01
N PRO A 34 -16.73 -14.22 -1.91
CA PRO A 34 -16.76 -15.11 -3.08
C PRO A 34 -17.79 -14.71 -4.13
N GLY A 35 -18.92 -14.13 -3.71
CA GLY A 35 -19.99 -13.65 -4.59
C GLY A 35 -19.77 -12.25 -5.18
N ALA A 36 -18.67 -11.57 -4.88
CA ALA A 36 -18.37 -10.25 -5.43
C ALA A 36 -18.21 -10.35 -6.96
N ARG A 37 -18.84 -9.41 -7.67
CA ARG A 37 -18.82 -9.31 -9.15
C ARG A 37 -18.02 -8.12 -9.66
N THR A 38 -17.79 -7.12 -8.80
CA THR A 38 -17.08 -5.89 -9.14
C THR A 38 -16.05 -5.55 -8.07
N LEU A 39 -14.82 -5.23 -8.49
CA LEU A 39 -13.75 -4.78 -7.63
C LEU A 39 -13.04 -3.59 -8.26
N LEU A 40 -12.81 -2.54 -7.48
CA LEU A 40 -11.95 -1.43 -7.85
C LEU A 40 -10.60 -1.57 -7.12
N ASP A 41 -9.52 -1.60 -7.88
CA ASP A 41 -8.15 -1.41 -7.39
C ASP A 41 -7.84 0.09 -7.40
N LEU A 42 -7.85 0.70 -6.24
CA LEU A 42 -7.70 2.14 -6.04
C LEU A 42 -6.24 2.49 -5.81
N ALA A 43 -5.72 3.46 -6.56
CA ALA A 43 -4.29 3.72 -6.78
C ALA A 43 -3.58 2.50 -7.39
N CYS A 44 -4.12 2.02 -8.49
CA CYS A 44 -3.69 0.79 -9.15
C CYS A 44 -2.26 0.85 -9.72
N GLY A 45 -1.67 2.04 -9.79
CA GLY A 45 -0.36 2.26 -10.36
C GLY A 45 -0.26 1.73 -11.79
N THR A 46 0.74 0.91 -12.05
CA THR A 46 0.96 0.26 -13.36
C THR A 46 -0.04 -0.85 -13.68
N GLY A 47 -0.98 -1.17 -12.77
CA GLY A 47 -1.97 -2.24 -12.94
C GLY A 47 -1.43 -3.65 -12.68
N LEU A 48 -0.24 -3.79 -12.12
CA LEU A 48 0.38 -5.11 -11.91
C LEU A 48 -0.39 -5.96 -10.88
N VAL A 49 -0.96 -5.33 -9.84
CA VAL A 49 -1.87 -5.98 -8.88
C VAL A 49 -3.25 -6.17 -9.51
N THR A 50 -3.78 -5.14 -10.20
CA THR A 50 -5.08 -5.16 -10.88
C THR A 50 -5.23 -6.37 -11.80
N GLU A 51 -4.22 -6.65 -12.63
CA GLU A 51 -4.18 -7.80 -13.54
C GLU A 51 -4.33 -9.14 -12.79
N ARG A 52 -3.73 -9.24 -11.59
CA ARG A 52 -3.71 -10.45 -10.76
C ARG A 52 -4.95 -10.62 -9.86
N LEU A 53 -5.74 -9.58 -9.73
CA LEU A 53 -7.04 -9.65 -9.06
C LEU A 53 -8.12 -10.26 -9.95
N VAL A 54 -7.89 -10.37 -11.26
CA VAL A 54 -8.85 -10.92 -12.22
C VAL A 54 -9.10 -12.40 -11.95
N ARG A 55 -10.38 -12.78 -11.79
CA ARG A 55 -10.84 -14.17 -11.67
C ARG A 55 -12.20 -14.33 -12.38
N PRO A 56 -12.61 -15.56 -12.71
CA PRO A 56 -13.93 -15.79 -13.30
C PRO A 56 -15.05 -15.17 -12.45
N GLY A 57 -15.95 -14.45 -13.09
CA GLY A 57 -17.09 -13.78 -12.45
C GLY A 57 -16.78 -12.44 -11.77
N LEU A 58 -15.51 -12.05 -11.57
CA LEU A 58 -15.12 -10.79 -10.97
C LEU A 58 -14.59 -9.81 -12.03
N ARG A 59 -15.31 -8.72 -12.24
CA ARG A 59 -14.83 -7.59 -13.06
C ARG A 59 -13.98 -6.68 -12.21
N VAL A 60 -12.71 -6.51 -12.59
CA VAL A 60 -11.74 -5.68 -11.89
C VAL A 60 -11.49 -4.42 -12.70
N TYR A 61 -11.54 -3.28 -12.03
CA TYR A 61 -11.22 -1.96 -12.56
C TYR A 61 -10.05 -1.38 -11.78
N GLY A 62 -9.22 -0.57 -12.44
CA GLY A 62 -8.14 0.19 -11.80
C GLY A 62 -8.42 1.69 -11.88
N ALA A 63 -8.12 2.43 -10.83
CA ALA A 63 -8.12 3.89 -10.82
C ALA A 63 -6.81 4.40 -10.23
N ASP A 64 -6.21 5.41 -10.87
CA ASP A 64 -5.01 6.08 -10.37
C ASP A 64 -5.04 7.57 -10.74
N ALA A 65 -4.41 8.41 -9.93
CA ALA A 65 -4.33 9.85 -10.19
C ALA A 65 -3.25 10.21 -11.22
N ALA A 66 -2.17 9.41 -11.30
CA ALA A 66 -1.04 9.64 -12.21
C ALA A 66 -1.37 9.15 -13.62
N HIS A 67 -1.29 10.04 -14.62
CA HIS A 67 -1.59 9.70 -16.00
C HIS A 67 -0.65 8.63 -16.57
N ALA A 68 0.65 8.73 -16.29
CA ALA A 68 1.62 7.75 -16.76
C ALA A 68 1.36 6.34 -16.20
N MET A 69 0.93 6.24 -14.94
CA MET A 69 0.53 4.98 -14.33
C MET A 69 -0.68 4.37 -15.04
N VAL A 70 -1.74 5.16 -15.26
CA VAL A 70 -2.95 4.71 -15.95
C VAL A 70 -2.65 4.24 -17.37
N ARG A 71 -1.75 4.91 -18.10
CA ARG A 71 -1.33 4.48 -19.44
C ARG A 71 -0.72 3.08 -19.44
N VAL A 72 0.14 2.78 -18.45
CA VAL A 72 0.74 1.45 -18.32
C VAL A 72 -0.33 0.42 -17.93
N ALA A 73 -1.19 0.76 -16.97
CA ALA A 73 -2.29 -0.09 -16.51
C ALA A 73 -3.28 -0.41 -17.64
N ALA A 74 -3.58 0.55 -18.51
CA ALA A 74 -4.46 0.34 -19.68
C ALA A 74 -3.91 -0.70 -20.68
N GLY A 75 -2.59 -0.85 -20.77
CA GLY A 75 -1.95 -1.92 -21.54
C GLY A 75 -2.18 -3.31 -20.97
N ARG A 76 -2.29 -3.42 -19.63
CA ARG A 76 -2.53 -4.69 -18.91
C ARG A 76 -4.02 -5.04 -18.80
N ALA A 77 -4.86 -4.03 -18.64
CA ALA A 77 -6.31 -4.18 -18.48
C ALA A 77 -7.05 -3.21 -19.42
N PRO A 78 -7.10 -3.49 -20.74
CA PRO A 78 -7.73 -2.60 -21.72
C PRO A 78 -9.18 -2.27 -21.35
N GLY A 79 -9.52 -0.97 -21.38
CA GLY A 79 -10.85 -0.46 -21.05
C GLY A 79 -11.27 -0.57 -19.58
N ARG A 80 -10.33 -0.91 -18.68
CA ARG A 80 -10.61 -1.09 -17.25
C ARG A 80 -9.80 -0.19 -16.32
N ALA A 81 -8.89 0.63 -16.85
CA ALA A 81 -8.11 1.59 -16.10
C ALA A 81 -8.59 3.02 -16.38
N VAL A 82 -8.79 3.82 -15.36
CA VAL A 82 -9.26 5.20 -15.47
C VAL A 82 -8.40 6.13 -14.60
N ARG A 83 -8.17 7.35 -15.09
CA ARG A 83 -7.58 8.40 -14.27
C ARG A 83 -8.64 9.01 -13.36
N ALA A 84 -8.42 8.93 -12.03
CA ALA A 84 -9.34 9.50 -11.06
C ALA A 84 -8.63 9.92 -9.77
N ASP A 85 -9.18 10.92 -9.09
CA ASP A 85 -8.84 11.25 -7.70
C ASP A 85 -9.55 10.25 -6.77
N ALA A 86 -8.80 9.60 -5.89
CA ALA A 86 -9.31 8.63 -4.93
C ALA A 86 -10.35 9.21 -3.95
N ARG A 87 -10.39 10.53 -3.79
CA ARG A 87 -11.37 11.26 -2.97
C ARG A 87 -12.69 11.53 -3.70
N ARG A 88 -12.71 11.37 -5.03
CA ARG A 88 -13.89 11.66 -5.87
C ARG A 88 -13.90 10.77 -7.10
N LEU A 89 -14.40 9.58 -6.93
CA LEU A 89 -14.46 8.59 -7.99
C LEU A 89 -15.62 8.88 -8.97
N PRO A 90 -15.41 8.72 -10.28
CA PRO A 90 -16.47 8.86 -11.28
C PRO A 90 -17.40 7.64 -11.29
N LEU A 91 -17.90 7.25 -10.13
CA LEU A 91 -18.73 6.06 -9.91
C LEU A 91 -19.98 6.44 -9.09
N PRO A 92 -21.14 5.84 -9.40
CA PRO A 92 -22.34 6.01 -8.59
C PRO A 92 -22.18 5.47 -7.17
N ASP A 93 -23.03 5.97 -6.25
CA ASP A 93 -23.17 5.39 -4.92
C ASP A 93 -23.57 3.93 -5.02
N ALA A 94 -23.12 3.12 -4.07
CA ALA A 94 -23.48 1.72 -3.93
C ALA A 94 -23.38 0.90 -5.25
N SER A 95 -22.30 1.10 -6.01
CA SER A 95 -22.08 0.48 -7.33
C SER A 95 -21.08 -0.68 -7.34
N LEU A 96 -20.25 -0.81 -6.29
CA LEU A 96 -19.18 -1.80 -6.20
C LEU A 96 -19.41 -2.81 -5.07
N ASP A 97 -18.92 -4.04 -5.29
CA ASP A 97 -18.92 -5.09 -4.26
C ASP A 97 -17.63 -5.08 -3.45
N ALA A 98 -16.52 -4.58 -4.02
CA ALA A 98 -15.25 -4.47 -3.32
C ALA A 98 -14.44 -3.26 -3.80
N VAL A 99 -13.67 -2.66 -2.89
CA VAL A 99 -12.61 -1.67 -3.15
C VAL A 99 -11.34 -2.15 -2.46
N ALA A 100 -10.24 -2.24 -3.19
CA ALA A 100 -8.92 -2.51 -2.63
C ALA A 100 -8.04 -1.26 -2.76
N ALA A 101 -7.37 -0.84 -1.69
CA ALA A 101 -6.42 0.27 -1.69
C ALA A 101 -5.10 -0.21 -1.06
N VAL A 102 -4.30 -0.90 -1.87
CA VAL A 102 -3.04 -1.49 -1.43
C VAL A 102 -1.91 -0.48 -1.61
N TRP A 103 -1.19 -0.19 -0.51
CA TRP A 103 -0.10 0.81 -0.45
C TRP A 103 -0.50 2.24 -0.84
N LEU A 104 -1.75 2.65 -0.59
CA LEU A 104 -2.21 4.01 -0.88
C LEU A 104 -2.19 4.92 0.36
N LEU A 105 -2.84 4.51 1.44
CA LEU A 105 -3.23 5.42 2.52
C LEU A 105 -2.04 6.10 3.23
N HIS A 106 -0.88 5.46 3.30
CA HIS A 106 0.35 6.03 3.86
C HIS A 106 1.01 7.11 2.99
N LEU A 107 0.59 7.24 1.73
CA LEU A 107 1.17 8.20 0.78
C LEU A 107 0.51 9.58 0.82
N VAL A 108 -0.64 9.69 1.47
CA VAL A 108 -1.51 10.87 1.36
C VAL A 108 -1.98 11.36 2.75
N PRO A 109 -2.08 12.68 2.97
CA PRO A 109 -2.56 13.22 4.24
C PRO A 109 -4.09 13.10 4.42
N PHE A 110 -4.83 12.78 3.35
CA PHE A 110 -6.29 12.71 3.29
C PHE A 110 -6.82 11.27 3.23
N ALA A 111 -6.18 10.33 3.94
CA ALA A 111 -6.58 8.93 3.96
C ALA A 111 -8.05 8.72 4.39
N THR A 112 -8.55 9.55 5.32
CA THR A 112 -9.93 9.52 5.79
C THR A 112 -10.95 9.86 4.70
N ASP A 113 -10.63 10.81 3.81
CA ASP A 113 -11.51 11.18 2.69
C ASP A 113 -11.61 10.03 1.67
N ILE A 114 -10.50 9.30 1.48
CA ILE A 114 -10.48 8.11 0.62
C ILE A 114 -11.36 7.00 1.22
N VAL A 115 -11.32 6.79 2.54
CA VAL A 115 -12.17 5.83 3.23
C VAL A 115 -13.65 6.21 3.09
N ALA A 116 -13.98 7.50 3.23
CA ALA A 116 -15.33 8.02 3.02
C ALA A 116 -15.83 7.77 1.59
N GLU A 117 -15.01 8.05 0.59
CA GLU A 117 -15.34 7.84 -0.82
C GLU A 117 -15.49 6.34 -1.17
N ALA A 118 -14.61 5.49 -0.62
CA ALA A 118 -14.75 4.04 -0.76
C ALA A 118 -16.06 3.55 -0.15
N ALA A 119 -16.44 4.07 1.03
CA ALA A 119 -17.72 3.75 1.65
C ALA A 119 -18.91 4.18 0.77
N ARG A 120 -18.87 5.35 0.13
CA ARG A 120 -19.91 5.84 -0.77
C ARG A 120 -20.17 4.89 -1.93
N VAL A 121 -19.09 4.45 -2.61
CA VAL A 121 -19.21 3.61 -3.81
C VAL A 121 -19.50 2.13 -3.52
N LEU A 122 -19.23 1.65 -2.30
CA LEU A 122 -19.52 0.28 -1.91
C LEU A 122 -21.03 0.06 -1.71
N ARG A 123 -21.55 -1.07 -2.15
CA ARG A 123 -22.90 -1.55 -1.83
C ARG A 123 -23.00 -1.99 -0.37
N PRO A 124 -24.22 -2.07 0.20
CA PRO A 124 -24.45 -2.85 1.42
C PRO A 124 -23.90 -4.28 1.26
N GLY A 125 -23.14 -4.75 2.24
CA GLY A 125 -22.39 -6.01 2.17
C GLY A 125 -21.06 -5.96 1.41
N GLY A 126 -20.75 -4.84 0.77
CA GLY A 126 -19.47 -4.64 0.07
C GLY A 126 -18.32 -4.46 1.04
N VAL A 127 -17.08 -4.70 0.57
CA VAL A 127 -15.88 -4.70 1.39
C VAL A 127 -14.84 -3.69 0.90
N LEU A 128 -14.28 -2.91 1.83
CA LEU A 128 -13.05 -2.14 1.65
C LEU A 128 -11.87 -2.96 2.20
N VAL A 129 -10.83 -3.16 1.39
CA VAL A 129 -9.58 -3.83 1.78
C VAL A 129 -8.42 -2.86 1.64
N VAL A 130 -7.69 -2.59 2.72
CA VAL A 130 -6.62 -1.58 2.73
C VAL A 130 -5.36 -2.08 3.40
N THR A 131 -4.19 -1.62 2.92
CA THR A 131 -2.95 -1.72 3.68
C THR A 131 -2.99 -0.73 4.83
N VAL A 132 -2.68 -1.19 6.03
CA VAL A 132 -2.57 -0.39 7.25
C VAL A 132 -1.22 -0.61 7.92
N ASP A 133 -0.79 0.36 8.73
CA ASP A 133 0.47 0.30 9.49
C ASP A 133 1.68 -0.07 8.59
N LYS A 134 1.76 0.51 7.39
CA LYS A 134 2.72 0.11 6.35
C LYS A 134 4.16 0.16 6.84
N ASP A 135 4.51 1.14 7.66
CA ASP A 135 5.88 1.29 8.15
C ASP A 135 6.24 0.20 9.17
N ALA A 136 5.27 -0.28 9.95
CA ALA A 136 5.46 -1.41 10.86
C ALA A 136 5.72 -2.74 10.11
N ALA A 137 5.33 -2.85 8.85
CA ALA A 137 5.59 -4.03 8.01
C ALA A 137 7.09 -4.31 7.83
N HIS A 138 7.92 -3.28 7.94
CA HIS A 138 9.37 -3.36 7.80
C HIS A 138 10.08 -3.79 9.09
N ASP A 139 9.39 -3.93 10.22
CA ASP A 139 9.93 -4.52 11.45
C ASP A 139 9.79 -6.04 11.40
N VAL A 140 10.77 -6.68 10.80
CA VAL A 140 10.82 -8.14 10.61
C VAL A 140 11.80 -8.82 11.57
N GLY A 141 12.31 -8.07 12.57
CA GLY A 141 13.23 -8.58 13.60
C GLY A 141 14.67 -8.75 13.10
N SER A 142 15.06 -8.04 12.04
CA SER A 142 16.44 -8.07 11.53
C SER A 142 17.39 -7.20 12.38
N ASP A 143 18.69 -7.39 12.17
CA ASP A 143 19.74 -6.53 12.76
C ASP A 143 19.62 -5.06 12.30
N VAL A 144 19.19 -4.83 11.06
CA VAL A 144 18.85 -3.49 10.53
C VAL A 144 17.67 -2.89 11.32
N ASP A 145 16.62 -3.66 11.60
CA ASP A 145 15.47 -3.19 12.38
C ASP A 145 15.84 -2.90 13.82
N ALA A 146 16.72 -3.69 14.42
CA ALA A 146 17.20 -3.45 15.79
C ALA A 146 17.85 -2.07 15.93
N ILE A 147 18.56 -1.60 14.90
CA ILE A 147 19.17 -0.27 14.86
C ILE A 147 18.12 0.82 14.60
N LEU A 148 17.22 0.63 13.64
CA LEU A 148 16.30 1.68 13.18
C LEU A 148 15.09 1.86 14.08
N ARG A 149 14.55 0.76 14.67
CA ARG A 149 13.30 0.77 15.45
C ARG A 149 13.26 1.78 16.60
N PRO A 150 14.31 1.93 17.44
CA PRO A 150 14.29 2.88 18.55
C PRO A 150 14.14 4.34 18.10
N HIS A 151 14.47 4.63 16.84
CA HIS A 151 14.48 5.97 16.29
C HIS A 151 13.26 6.28 15.40
N ARG A 152 12.39 5.27 15.16
CA ARG A 152 11.14 5.50 14.44
C ARG A 152 10.19 6.33 15.28
N SER A 153 9.89 7.54 14.84
CA SER A 153 8.82 8.32 15.45
C SER A 153 7.50 7.55 15.28
N ALA A 154 6.72 7.45 16.34
CA ALA A 154 5.32 6.99 16.28
C ALA A 154 4.43 8.05 15.56
N GLY A 155 4.99 8.70 14.54
CA GLY A 155 4.48 9.89 13.90
C GLY A 155 3.09 9.72 13.32
N ALA A 156 2.56 10.79 12.79
CA ALA A 156 1.24 10.96 12.19
C ALA A 156 1.06 10.17 10.87
N ALA A 157 1.36 8.85 10.87
CA ALA A 157 1.11 8.01 9.71
C ALA A 157 -0.38 7.99 9.41
N SER A 158 -0.75 8.37 8.19
CA SER A 158 -2.15 8.48 7.74
C SER A 158 -2.84 7.11 7.56
N ASP A 159 -2.08 6.02 7.55
CA ASP A 159 -2.57 4.64 7.42
C ASP A 159 -2.60 3.86 8.74
N ARG A 160 -2.52 4.53 9.88
CA ARG A 160 -2.65 3.86 11.19
C ARG A 160 -4.00 3.15 11.30
N VAL A 161 -3.96 1.89 11.74
CA VAL A 161 -5.17 1.06 11.79
C VAL A 161 -6.27 1.64 12.68
N ASP A 162 -5.93 2.29 13.78
CA ASP A 162 -6.89 2.94 14.68
C ASP A 162 -7.59 4.13 14.00
N LEU A 163 -6.82 5.00 13.30
CA LEU A 163 -7.35 6.11 12.52
C LEU A 163 -8.28 5.61 11.40
N ILE A 164 -7.83 4.63 10.63
CA ILE A 164 -8.62 4.07 9.53
C ILE A 164 -9.89 3.38 10.07
N THR A 165 -9.81 2.67 11.19
CA THR A 165 -10.96 2.02 11.83
C THR A 165 -11.99 3.05 12.30
N ALA A 166 -11.54 4.14 12.92
CA ALA A 166 -12.44 5.21 13.37
C ALA A 166 -13.12 5.90 12.17
N SER A 167 -12.34 6.20 11.11
CA SER A 167 -12.88 6.77 9.87
C SER A 167 -13.89 5.83 9.20
N ALA A 168 -13.56 4.54 9.09
CA ALA A 168 -14.44 3.52 8.52
C ALA A 168 -15.78 3.45 9.29
N ALA A 169 -15.73 3.42 10.62
CA ALA A 169 -16.92 3.39 11.47
C ALA A 169 -17.82 4.62 11.27
N ALA A 170 -17.25 5.81 11.12
CA ALA A 170 -17.98 7.05 10.85
C ALA A 170 -18.75 7.02 9.53
N HIS A 171 -18.37 6.14 8.60
CA HIS A 171 -19.01 5.97 7.29
C HIS A 171 -19.74 4.64 7.11
N GLY A 172 -20.13 3.98 8.22
CA GLY A 172 -20.91 2.73 8.19
C GLY A 172 -20.14 1.50 7.73
N LEU A 173 -18.81 1.56 7.77
CA LEU A 173 -17.93 0.42 7.50
C LEU A 173 -17.47 -0.20 8.82
N HIS A 174 -17.65 -1.49 8.98
CA HIS A 174 -17.33 -2.22 10.22
C HIS A 174 -16.16 -3.17 10.01
N PRO A 175 -15.26 -3.31 11.00
CA PRO A 175 -14.11 -4.21 10.89
C PRO A 175 -14.52 -5.64 10.50
N GLY A 176 -13.83 -6.18 9.51
CA GLY A 176 -13.91 -7.56 9.07
C GLY A 176 -12.60 -8.31 9.33
N PRO A 177 -12.43 -9.49 8.72
CA PRO A 177 -11.18 -10.25 8.80
C PRO A 177 -9.98 -9.45 8.28
N GLY A 178 -8.80 -9.68 8.84
CA GLY A 178 -7.55 -9.16 8.32
C GLY A 178 -6.63 -10.29 7.85
N THR A 179 -5.60 -9.94 7.08
CA THR A 179 -4.56 -10.88 6.66
C THR A 179 -3.21 -10.19 6.53
N ARG A 180 -2.16 -10.99 6.25
CA ARG A 180 -0.83 -10.47 5.95
C ARG A 180 -0.29 -11.13 4.69
N PHE A 181 0.63 -10.43 4.02
CA PHE A 181 1.37 -10.95 2.88
C PHE A 181 2.82 -10.44 2.88
N THR A 182 3.69 -11.19 2.22
CA THR A 182 5.11 -10.85 2.11
C THR A 182 5.33 -9.88 0.94
N GLY A 183 6.06 -8.79 1.21
CA GLY A 183 6.50 -7.86 0.18
C GLY A 183 7.75 -8.36 -0.52
N HIS A 184 7.61 -9.38 -1.36
CA HIS A 184 8.72 -10.03 -2.04
C HIS A 184 9.66 -9.05 -2.75
N GLY A 185 10.96 -9.27 -2.60
CA GLY A 185 12.00 -8.45 -3.22
C GLY A 185 12.22 -7.07 -2.57
N GLN A 186 11.57 -6.78 -1.43
CA GLN A 186 11.68 -5.50 -0.73
C GLN A 186 12.57 -5.53 0.52
N GLY A 187 13.12 -6.66 0.86
CA GLY A 187 14.14 -6.77 1.91
C GLY A 187 15.34 -5.86 1.60
N SER A 188 15.80 -5.12 2.59
CA SER A 188 16.94 -4.19 2.42
C SER A 188 18.26 -4.83 2.79
N THR A 189 19.36 -4.34 2.22
CA THR A 189 20.72 -4.62 2.69
C THR A 189 21.17 -3.50 3.61
N PRO A 190 22.12 -3.72 4.55
CA PRO A 190 22.69 -2.64 5.36
C PRO A 190 23.25 -1.52 4.49
N ARG A 191 24.03 -1.84 3.45
CA ARG A 191 24.59 -0.86 2.50
C ARG A 191 23.53 -0.02 1.81
N ASP A 192 22.46 -0.63 1.33
CA ASP A 192 21.36 0.09 0.67
C ASP A 192 20.59 0.97 1.68
N THR A 193 20.44 0.50 2.91
CA THR A 193 19.80 1.25 3.98
C THR A 193 20.60 2.50 4.35
N VAL A 194 21.93 2.40 4.46
CA VAL A 194 22.83 3.57 4.67
C VAL A 194 22.65 4.59 3.55
N ARG A 195 22.66 4.14 2.29
CA ARG A 195 22.46 5.02 1.15
C ARG A 195 21.12 5.75 1.20
N LYS A 196 20.05 5.02 1.48
CA LYS A 196 18.69 5.56 1.60
C LYS A 196 18.56 6.54 2.77
N LEU A 197 19.19 6.21 3.91
CA LEU A 197 19.20 7.06 5.09
C LEU A 197 19.85 8.42 4.78
N ARG A 198 21.04 8.41 4.18
CA ARG A 198 21.76 9.63 3.76
C ARG A 198 21.04 10.44 2.69
N ALA A 199 20.29 9.77 1.82
CA ALA A 199 19.44 10.41 0.82
C ALA A 199 18.11 10.96 1.38
N GLY A 200 17.89 10.89 2.72
CA GLY A 200 16.66 11.37 3.36
C GLY A 200 15.42 10.53 3.10
N TYR A 201 15.58 9.30 2.63
CA TYR A 201 14.44 8.43 2.29
C TYR A 201 13.55 8.11 3.51
N PHE A 202 14.12 8.18 4.71
CA PHE A 202 13.43 7.93 5.98
C PHE A 202 13.14 9.22 6.76
N ALA A 203 13.13 10.38 6.12
CA ALA A 203 12.93 11.66 6.79
C ALA A 203 11.61 11.76 7.57
N SER A 204 10.58 11.01 7.20
CA SER A 204 9.32 10.90 7.97
C SER A 204 9.45 10.07 9.26
N TRP A 205 10.52 9.29 9.42
CA TRP A 205 10.73 8.41 10.58
C TRP A 205 11.63 9.04 11.63
N PHE A 206 12.48 9.97 11.23
CA PHE A 206 13.49 10.58 12.08
C PHE A 206 13.31 12.09 12.13
N THR A 207 13.55 12.68 13.26
CA THR A 207 13.44 14.13 13.50
C THR A 207 14.51 14.99 12.81
N GLY A 208 15.09 14.53 11.72
CA GLY A 208 15.90 15.35 10.79
C GLY A 208 17.24 15.87 11.32
N ASP A 209 17.74 15.35 12.48
CA ASP A 209 19.07 15.70 12.96
C ASP A 209 20.16 15.01 12.13
N PRO A 210 21.03 15.78 11.41
CA PRO A 210 22.12 15.21 10.62
C PRO A 210 23.10 14.36 11.44
N ALA A 211 23.36 14.72 12.71
CA ALA A 211 24.28 13.98 13.58
C ALA A 211 23.68 12.60 13.96
N ALA A 212 22.37 12.54 14.23
CA ALA A 212 21.68 11.28 14.46
C ALA A 212 21.67 10.41 13.22
N THR A 213 21.49 11.01 12.02
CA THR A 213 21.54 10.31 10.75
C THR A 213 22.88 9.64 10.51
N GLU A 214 24.01 10.33 10.74
CA GLU A 214 25.35 9.74 10.58
C GLU A 214 25.66 8.68 11.65
N THR A 215 25.19 8.86 12.89
CA THR A 215 25.32 7.83 13.92
C THR A 215 24.62 6.52 13.52
N LEU A 216 23.41 6.60 13.00
CA LEU A 216 22.67 5.45 12.48
C LEU A 216 23.36 4.84 11.24
N ALA A 217 23.85 5.69 10.34
CA ALA A 217 24.57 5.24 9.14
C ALA A 217 25.85 4.47 9.53
N ALA A 218 26.59 4.95 10.52
CA ALA A 218 27.78 4.28 11.04
C ALA A 218 27.44 2.92 11.68
N ALA A 219 26.38 2.86 12.50
CA ALA A 219 25.92 1.62 13.12
C ALA A 219 25.49 0.58 12.05
N LEU A 220 24.76 1.00 11.02
CA LEU A 220 24.37 0.15 9.91
C LEU A 220 25.57 -0.31 9.08
N ALA A 221 26.57 0.55 8.86
CA ALA A 221 27.78 0.21 8.13
C ALA A 221 28.67 -0.78 8.90
N ALA A 222 28.55 -0.87 10.21
CA ALA A 222 29.26 -1.84 11.03
C ALA A 222 28.62 -3.24 11.06
N LEU A 223 27.41 -3.40 10.54
CA LEU A 223 26.77 -4.71 10.46
C LEU A 223 27.52 -5.67 9.53
N PRO A 224 27.51 -6.99 9.82
CA PRO A 224 28.06 -7.98 8.90
C PRO A 224 27.22 -8.09 7.61
N ASP A 225 27.80 -8.75 6.62
CA ASP A 225 27.06 -9.10 5.38
C ASP A 225 26.36 -7.89 4.72
N GLN A 226 27.12 -6.86 4.45
CA GLN A 226 26.66 -5.55 3.95
C GLN A 226 25.77 -5.63 2.69
N ASP A 227 25.94 -6.66 1.86
CA ASP A 227 25.20 -6.87 0.61
C ASP A 227 24.15 -7.98 0.70
N ARG A 228 24.05 -8.65 1.85
CA ARG A 228 23.03 -9.68 2.09
C ARG A 228 21.70 -9.02 2.42
N ARG A 229 20.65 -9.36 1.66
CA ARG A 229 19.29 -8.89 1.94
C ARG A 229 18.78 -9.45 3.25
N ARG A 230 18.15 -8.61 4.07
CA ARG A 230 17.37 -8.99 5.23
C ARG A 230 15.97 -9.44 4.77
N PRO A 231 15.20 -10.11 5.65
CA PRO A 231 13.87 -10.60 5.28
C PRO A 231 12.98 -9.52 4.66
N ASP A 232 12.09 -9.94 3.78
CA ASP A 232 11.10 -9.08 3.16
C ASP A 232 10.06 -8.58 4.17
N PRO A 233 9.52 -7.35 4.00
CA PRO A 233 8.50 -6.80 4.86
C PRO A 233 7.21 -7.64 4.83
N ARG A 234 6.44 -7.61 5.93
CA ARG A 234 5.16 -8.31 6.07
C ARG A 234 4.01 -7.33 6.22
N TYR A 235 3.41 -6.96 5.10
CA TYR A 235 2.31 -6.01 5.04
C TYR A 235 1.03 -6.58 5.66
N ARG A 236 0.29 -5.72 6.38
CA ARG A 236 -1.01 -6.02 6.95
C ARG A 236 -2.12 -5.46 6.06
N LEU A 237 -3.11 -6.29 5.75
CA LEU A 237 -4.39 -5.85 5.19
C LEU A 237 -5.47 -5.90 6.28
N ALA A 238 -6.21 -4.82 6.41
CA ALA A 238 -7.46 -4.76 7.13
C ALA A 238 -8.62 -4.74 6.14
N SER A 239 -9.74 -5.32 6.52
CA SER A 239 -10.98 -5.20 5.76
C SER A 239 -12.09 -4.57 6.59
N PHE A 240 -13.00 -3.87 5.91
CA PHE A 240 -14.15 -3.20 6.50
C PHE A 240 -15.38 -3.47 5.64
N VAL A 241 -16.45 -3.94 6.24
CA VAL A 241 -17.68 -4.32 5.54
C VAL A 241 -18.73 -3.23 5.72
N ARG A 242 -19.34 -2.78 4.63
CA ARG A 242 -20.46 -1.84 4.66
C ARG A 242 -21.72 -2.57 5.14
N ARG A 243 -22.26 -2.15 6.27
CA ARG A 243 -23.59 -2.61 6.72
C ARG A 243 -24.68 -1.91 5.91
N GLY A 244 -25.79 -2.62 5.72
CA GLY A 244 -27.00 -2.07 5.10
C GLY A 244 -27.75 -1.13 6.04
#